data_6272073c604f11ffc329b5c941ac3c5d
#
_entry.id   6272073c604f11ffc329b5c941ac3c5d
#
_cell.length_a   1.000
_cell.length_b   1.000
_cell.length_c   1.000
_cell.angle_alpha   90.00
_cell.angle_beta   90.00
_cell.angle_gamma   90.00
#
_symmetry.space_group_name_H-M   'P 1'
#
loop_
_entity.id
_entity.type
_entity.pdbx_description
1 polymer ?
#
loop_
_entity_poly.entity_id
_entity_poly.type
_entity_poly.pdbx_seq_one_letter_code
_entity_poly.pdbx_strand_id
1 'polypeptide(L)'
;MKIIKLFLVFITLLSTSFIASAEANPDVWPYIKERMFKERVIEEVNFLKIDGPKRASSGAQVPINIKLTPKNGIEIMKVTIIIDSNPVQHAATYHLTRNTQELDLSTRIRMETDSFVRVVGESTDGKLYMNQVAIRASGGCSGYMDSTDPAHTADLGKILLKSTKDRYVTTRIKHPNFTGLMKDSINGWFVPEWYVKDVVFSYNGKKILNVKGG
;
A
#
# COMPACT_ATOMS: atom_id res chain seq x y z
N MET A 1 -7.55 70.01 -34.64
CA MET A 1 -7.54 68.54 -34.78
C MET A 1 -6.69 67.95 -33.66
N LYS A 2 -7.33 67.39 -32.61
CA LYS A 2 -6.63 66.75 -31.48
C LYS A 2 -6.67 65.27 -31.68
N ILE A 3 -5.50 64.67 -31.85
CA ILE A 3 -5.33 63.17 -31.99
C ILE A 3 -5.34 62.61 -30.60
N ILE A 4 -6.39 61.87 -30.26
CA ILE A 4 -6.49 61.07 -29.01
C ILE A 4 -5.72 59.83 -29.24
N LYS A 5 -4.59 59.63 -28.53
CA LYS A 5 -3.85 58.39 -28.48
C LYS A 5 -4.55 57.46 -27.47
N LEU A 6 -5.21 56.44 -28.00
CA LEU A 6 -5.80 55.34 -27.22
C LEU A 6 -4.68 54.41 -26.76
N PHE A 7 -4.33 54.47 -25.48
CA PHE A 7 -3.37 53.53 -24.85
C PHE A 7 -4.12 52.27 -24.49
N LEU A 8 -3.96 51.21 -25.29
CA LEU A 8 -4.48 49.86 -24.98
C LEU A 8 -3.54 49.20 -23.96
N VAL A 9 -3.93 49.21 -22.70
CA VAL A 9 -3.22 48.46 -21.64
C VAL A 9 -3.67 47.02 -21.77
N PHE A 10 -2.80 46.17 -22.32
CA PHE A 10 -2.97 44.74 -22.36
C PHE A 10 -2.59 44.16 -20.99
N ILE A 11 -3.57 43.97 -20.11
CA ILE A 11 -3.38 43.28 -18.84
C ILE A 11 -3.32 41.78 -19.17
N THR A 12 -2.12 41.22 -19.33
CA THR A 12 -1.88 39.80 -19.33
C THR A 12 -2.08 39.29 -17.90
N LEU A 13 -3.26 38.74 -17.61
CA LEU A 13 -3.48 37.93 -16.43
C LEU A 13 -2.59 36.67 -16.57
N LEU A 14 -1.43 36.68 -15.93
CA LEU A 14 -0.67 35.46 -15.68
C LEU A 14 -1.48 34.64 -14.67
N SER A 15 -2.35 33.77 -15.18
CA SER A 15 -2.95 32.71 -14.38
C SER A 15 -1.84 31.72 -14.02
N THR A 16 -1.17 31.97 -12.90
CA THR A 16 -0.34 30.95 -12.25
C THR A 16 -1.28 29.85 -11.77
N SER A 17 -1.44 28.83 -12.61
CA SER A 17 -2.08 27.59 -12.17
C SER A 17 -1.22 27.01 -11.04
N PHE A 18 -1.59 27.28 -9.80
CA PHE A 18 -1.11 26.51 -8.68
C PHE A 18 -1.59 25.07 -8.92
N ILE A 19 -0.69 24.26 -9.46
CA ILE A 19 -0.89 22.82 -9.42
C ILE A 19 -0.76 22.47 -7.93
N ALA A 20 -1.89 22.42 -7.23
CA ALA A 20 -1.96 21.87 -5.90
C ALA A 20 -1.49 20.41 -6.01
N SER A 21 -0.21 20.19 -5.73
CA SER A 21 0.33 18.86 -5.59
C SER A 21 -0.29 18.31 -4.32
N ALA A 22 -1.24 17.39 -4.44
CA ALA A 22 -1.72 16.66 -3.28
C ALA A 22 -0.50 15.98 -2.67
N GLU A 23 -0.13 16.41 -1.49
CA GLU A 23 0.97 15.86 -0.72
C GLU A 23 0.38 14.91 0.32
N ALA A 24 1.11 13.83 0.64
CA ALA A 24 0.67 12.90 1.67
C ALA A 24 0.39 13.65 2.99
N ASN A 25 -0.83 13.53 3.52
CA ASN A 25 -1.25 14.28 4.69
C ASN A 25 -0.76 13.60 5.99
N PRO A 26 0.13 14.23 6.77
CA PRO A 26 0.63 13.66 8.02
C PRO A 26 -0.40 13.68 9.15
N ASP A 27 -1.42 14.54 9.08
CA ASP A 27 -2.39 14.77 10.15
C ASP A 27 -3.35 13.60 10.38
N VAL A 28 -3.39 12.66 9.44
CA VAL A 28 -4.25 11.47 9.52
C VAL A 28 -3.65 10.43 10.48
N TRP A 29 -2.33 10.37 10.60
CA TRP A 29 -1.62 9.34 11.36
C TRP A 29 -2.01 9.26 12.84
N PRO A 30 -2.16 10.34 13.60
CA PRO A 30 -2.56 10.26 15.01
C PRO A 30 -3.86 9.48 15.22
N TYR A 31 -4.85 9.66 14.35
CA TYR A 31 -6.14 8.95 14.42
C TYR A 31 -6.00 7.47 14.08
N ILE A 32 -5.18 7.14 13.08
CA ILE A 32 -4.91 5.75 12.70
C ILE A 32 -4.15 5.04 13.83
N LYS A 33 -3.12 5.69 14.37
CA LYS A 33 -2.31 5.18 15.48
C LYS A 33 -3.19 4.86 16.68
N GLU A 34 -4.03 5.80 17.10
CA GLU A 34 -4.93 5.61 18.25
C GLU A 34 -5.87 4.42 18.01
N ARG A 35 -6.48 4.34 16.82
CA ARG A 35 -7.40 3.24 16.50
C ARG A 35 -6.75 1.88 16.45
N MET A 36 -5.54 1.76 15.88
CA MET A 36 -4.87 0.48 15.63
C MET A 36 -3.96 0.04 16.79
N PHE A 37 -3.34 0.99 17.47
CA PHE A 37 -2.30 0.73 18.46
C PHE A 37 -2.58 1.35 19.83
N LYS A 38 -3.65 2.13 19.95
CA LYS A 38 -4.03 2.87 21.16
C LYS A 38 -2.87 3.79 21.62
N GLU A 39 -2.68 3.91 22.90
CA GLU A 39 -1.63 4.75 23.49
C GLU A 39 -0.20 4.15 23.42
N ARG A 40 -0.04 3.01 22.72
CA ARG A 40 1.28 2.37 22.64
C ARG A 40 2.30 3.27 21.95
N VAL A 41 3.50 3.31 22.52
CA VAL A 41 4.62 4.03 21.90
C VAL A 41 5.11 3.27 20.68
N ILE A 42 5.35 4.00 19.58
CA ILE A 42 5.92 3.46 18.35
C ILE A 42 7.25 4.17 18.12
N GLU A 43 8.34 3.41 18.06
CA GLU A 43 9.68 3.94 17.81
C GLU A 43 10.00 3.92 16.31
N GLU A 44 10.51 5.03 15.78
CA GLU A 44 11.06 5.05 14.42
C GLU A 44 12.46 4.41 14.42
N VAL A 45 12.68 3.46 13.51
CA VAL A 45 13.91 2.64 13.49
C VAL A 45 14.47 2.45 12.10
N ASN A 46 15.77 2.13 12.02
CA ASN A 46 16.45 1.87 10.75
C ASN A 46 16.59 0.37 10.38
N PHE A 47 16.30 -0.54 11.29
CA PHE A 47 16.35 -1.99 11.04
C PHE A 47 15.09 -2.53 10.37
N LEU A 48 14.01 -1.75 10.36
CA LEU A 48 12.80 -1.95 9.58
C LEU A 48 12.73 -0.83 8.55
N LYS A 49 12.85 -1.16 7.26
CA LYS A 49 12.86 -0.19 6.16
C LYS A 49 11.73 -0.48 5.20
N ILE A 50 11.20 0.57 4.61
CA ILE A 50 10.29 0.49 3.47
C ILE A 50 10.79 1.40 2.36
N ASP A 51 10.82 0.86 1.14
CA ASP A 51 11.12 1.59 -0.08
C ASP A 51 9.95 1.50 -1.05
N GLY A 52 9.75 2.56 -1.83
CA GLY A 52 8.73 2.65 -2.86
C GLY A 52 9.01 3.79 -3.84
N PRO A 53 8.30 3.86 -4.96
CA PRO A 53 8.47 4.94 -5.93
C PRO A 53 7.99 6.27 -5.35
N LYS A 54 8.66 7.38 -5.67
CA LYS A 54 8.15 8.73 -5.34
C LYS A 54 6.76 8.97 -5.96
N ARG A 55 6.53 8.43 -7.16
CA ARG A 55 5.25 8.46 -7.87
C ARG A 55 5.02 7.09 -8.53
N ALA A 56 3.88 6.49 -8.23
CA ALA A 56 3.46 5.25 -8.87
C ALA A 56 2.85 5.53 -10.25
N SER A 57 3.07 4.63 -11.20
CA SER A 57 2.43 4.68 -12.53
C SER A 57 0.94 4.32 -12.48
N SER A 58 0.53 3.59 -11.45
CA SER A 58 -0.86 3.19 -11.21
C SER A 58 -1.07 2.97 -9.70
N GLY A 59 -2.13 3.51 -9.14
CA GLY A 59 -2.53 3.25 -7.76
C GLY A 59 -2.98 1.81 -7.52
N ALA A 60 -3.38 1.09 -8.57
CA ALA A 60 -3.84 -0.30 -8.45
C ALA A 60 -2.69 -1.31 -8.18
N GLN A 61 -1.45 -0.95 -8.49
CA GLN A 61 -0.29 -1.86 -8.36
C GLN A 61 0.99 -1.10 -7.99
N VAL A 62 1.03 -0.52 -6.81
CA VAL A 62 2.18 0.24 -6.32
C VAL A 62 3.21 -0.73 -5.75
N PRO A 63 4.41 -0.85 -6.35
CA PRO A 63 5.46 -1.73 -5.83
C PRO A 63 6.08 -1.13 -4.58
N ILE A 64 6.29 -1.95 -3.57
CA ILE A 64 7.05 -1.61 -2.36
C ILE A 64 8.01 -2.74 -2.02
N ASN A 65 9.09 -2.40 -1.34
CA ASN A 65 10.01 -3.35 -0.73
C ASN A 65 10.13 -3.07 0.76
N ILE A 66 10.08 -4.11 1.58
CA ILE A 66 10.24 -4.04 3.03
C ILE A 66 11.42 -4.90 3.42
N LYS A 67 12.39 -4.30 4.13
CA LYS A 67 13.54 -4.99 4.70
C LYS A 67 13.48 -4.92 6.22
N LEU A 68 13.55 -6.08 6.84
CA LEU A 68 13.62 -6.24 8.28
C LEU A 68 14.92 -6.97 8.63
N THR A 69 15.78 -6.31 9.38
CA THR A 69 17.07 -6.86 9.86
C THR A 69 17.25 -6.47 11.34
N PRO A 70 16.48 -7.06 12.25
CA PRO A 70 16.51 -6.70 13.66
C PRO A 70 17.87 -7.05 14.27
N LYS A 71 18.27 -6.25 15.26
CA LYS A 71 19.55 -6.39 15.99
C LYS A 71 19.28 -6.53 17.48
N ASN A 72 20.31 -6.91 18.22
CA ASN A 72 20.30 -6.88 19.67
C ASN A 72 19.20 -7.71 20.35
N GLY A 73 18.87 -8.89 19.81
CA GLY A 73 17.86 -9.77 20.40
C GLY A 73 16.41 -9.31 20.21
N ILE A 74 16.15 -8.28 19.41
CA ILE A 74 14.79 -7.90 19.03
C ILE A 74 14.22 -8.96 18.13
N GLU A 75 13.10 -9.56 18.52
CA GLU A 75 12.39 -10.60 17.77
C GLU A 75 11.05 -10.05 17.30
N ILE A 76 10.92 -9.78 15.99
CA ILE A 76 9.69 -9.26 15.39
C ILE A 76 8.79 -10.41 14.98
N MET A 77 7.56 -10.42 15.48
CA MET A 77 6.58 -11.46 15.19
C MET A 77 5.49 -11.02 14.22
N LYS A 78 5.34 -9.72 14.02
CA LYS A 78 4.29 -9.20 13.14
C LYS A 78 4.79 -7.94 12.44
N VAL A 79 4.53 -7.84 11.14
CA VAL A 79 4.77 -6.64 10.34
C VAL A 79 3.46 -6.24 9.67
N THR A 80 2.98 -5.05 9.97
CA THR A 80 1.72 -4.52 9.44
C THR A 80 2.00 -3.39 8.47
N ILE A 81 1.38 -3.44 7.28
CA ILE A 81 1.42 -2.38 6.28
C ILE A 81 0.16 -1.53 6.43
N ILE A 82 0.35 -0.23 6.52
CA ILE A 82 -0.71 0.77 6.67
C ILE A 82 -0.55 1.83 5.59
N ILE A 83 -1.66 2.23 4.98
CA ILE A 83 -1.72 3.28 3.97
C ILE A 83 -2.66 4.34 4.49
N ASP A 84 -2.10 5.47 4.92
CA ASP A 84 -2.82 6.47 5.72
C ASP A 84 -4.10 6.99 5.04
N SER A 85 -4.04 7.28 3.74
CA SER A 85 -5.14 7.90 2.99
C SER A 85 -6.06 6.91 2.26
N ASN A 86 -5.87 5.61 2.46
CA ASN A 86 -6.80 4.63 1.89
C ASN A 86 -8.12 4.57 2.67
N PRO A 87 -9.25 4.25 2.01
CA PRO A 87 -10.52 4.00 2.70
C PRO A 87 -10.42 2.92 3.76
N VAL A 88 -9.67 1.85 3.48
CA VAL A 88 -9.23 0.85 4.44
C VAL A 88 -7.73 0.99 4.60
N GLN A 89 -7.28 1.50 5.76
CA GLN A 89 -5.87 1.81 5.97
C GLN A 89 -5.00 0.57 6.19
N HIS A 90 -5.54 -0.50 6.78
CA HIS A 90 -4.86 -1.78 6.93
C HIS A 90 -4.75 -2.47 5.57
N ALA A 91 -3.54 -2.61 5.03
CA ALA A 91 -3.33 -3.26 3.75
C ALA A 91 -2.99 -4.75 3.90
N ALA A 92 -2.10 -5.08 4.83
CA ALA A 92 -1.74 -6.48 5.12
C ALA A 92 -1.01 -6.60 6.44
N THR A 93 -1.08 -7.79 7.05
CA THR A 93 -0.26 -8.17 8.19
C THR A 93 0.49 -9.46 7.90
N TYR A 94 1.80 -9.43 8.07
CA TYR A 94 2.72 -10.55 7.95
C TYR A 94 3.03 -11.08 9.34
N HIS A 95 2.58 -12.30 9.63
CA HIS A 95 2.92 -12.99 10.87
C HIS A 95 4.16 -13.84 10.63
N LEU A 96 5.26 -13.42 11.24
CA LEU A 96 6.56 -14.07 11.14
C LEU A 96 6.66 -15.22 12.14
N THR A 97 7.64 -16.07 11.94
CA THR A 97 8.04 -17.09 12.91
C THR A 97 9.47 -16.83 13.38
N ARG A 98 9.93 -17.52 14.42
CA ARG A 98 11.33 -17.43 14.87
C ARG A 98 12.34 -17.75 13.80
N ASN A 99 11.95 -18.49 12.78
CA ASN A 99 12.80 -18.86 11.64
C ASN A 99 12.80 -17.80 10.50
N THR A 100 12.01 -16.75 10.63
CA THR A 100 11.82 -15.69 9.62
C THR A 100 12.09 -14.30 10.19
N GLN A 101 13.14 -14.16 10.98
CA GLN A 101 13.46 -12.88 11.62
C GLN A 101 14.08 -11.85 10.68
N GLU A 102 14.73 -12.31 9.62
CA GLU A 102 15.16 -11.46 8.52
C GLU A 102 14.16 -11.56 7.37
N LEU A 103 13.68 -10.42 6.88
CA LEU A 103 12.71 -10.35 5.80
C LEU A 103 13.20 -9.36 4.73
N ASP A 104 13.21 -9.82 3.49
CA ASP A 104 13.31 -8.98 2.29
C ASP A 104 12.09 -9.29 1.42
N LEU A 105 11.09 -8.45 1.53
CA LEU A 105 9.77 -8.66 0.96
C LEU A 105 9.48 -7.61 -0.11
N SER A 106 9.29 -8.04 -1.35
CA SER A 106 8.74 -7.22 -2.41
C SER A 106 7.28 -7.59 -2.66
N THR A 107 6.40 -6.60 -2.62
CA THR A 107 4.98 -6.79 -2.85
C THR A 107 4.38 -5.59 -3.61
N ARG A 108 3.10 -5.69 -3.93
CA ARG A 108 2.31 -4.58 -4.49
C ARG A 108 1.14 -4.28 -3.59
N ILE A 109 0.89 -3.00 -3.39
CA ILE A 109 -0.26 -2.49 -2.63
C ILE A 109 -1.15 -1.67 -3.55
N ARG A 110 -2.39 -1.44 -3.12
CA ARG A 110 -3.32 -0.51 -3.78
C ARG A 110 -3.35 0.81 -3.00
N MET A 111 -3.28 1.93 -3.72
CA MET A 111 -3.34 3.26 -3.13
C MET A 111 -4.41 4.08 -3.86
N GLU A 112 -5.35 4.63 -3.11
CA GLU A 112 -6.41 5.48 -3.68
C GLU A 112 -5.90 6.87 -4.04
N THR A 113 -5.02 7.42 -3.21
CA THR A 113 -4.47 8.76 -3.37
C THR A 113 -3.06 8.84 -2.81
N ASP A 114 -2.42 10.00 -2.95
CA ASP A 114 -1.14 10.32 -2.34
C ASP A 114 -1.19 10.03 -0.83
N SER A 115 -0.21 9.30 -0.30
CA SER A 115 -0.26 8.80 1.07
C SER A 115 1.12 8.49 1.63
N PHE A 116 1.23 8.54 2.96
CA PHE A 116 2.26 7.78 3.65
C PHE A 116 1.88 6.30 3.64
N VAL A 117 2.86 5.48 3.31
CA VAL A 117 2.83 4.02 3.49
C VAL A 117 3.74 3.71 4.66
N ARG A 118 3.17 3.13 5.71
CA ARG A 118 3.87 2.81 6.95
C ARG A 118 4.00 1.31 7.12
N VAL A 119 5.12 0.90 7.69
CA VAL A 119 5.32 -0.47 8.17
C VAL A 119 5.55 -0.42 9.66
N VAL A 120 4.75 -1.19 10.40
CA VAL A 120 4.85 -1.30 11.86
C VAL A 120 5.19 -2.73 12.22
N GLY A 121 6.38 -2.91 12.81
CA GLY A 121 6.84 -4.17 13.39
C GLY A 121 6.43 -4.28 14.86
N GLU A 122 5.88 -5.42 15.26
CA GLU A 122 5.58 -5.74 16.66
C GLU A 122 6.46 -6.88 17.12
N SER A 123 7.22 -6.65 18.18
CA SER A 123 8.13 -7.62 18.78
C SER A 123 7.43 -8.54 19.78
N THR A 124 8.10 -9.61 20.15
CA THR A 124 7.60 -10.59 21.15
C THR A 124 7.35 -9.98 22.52
N ASP A 125 8.12 -8.92 22.89
CA ASP A 125 7.93 -8.17 24.14
C ASP A 125 6.87 -7.05 24.04
N GLY A 126 6.18 -6.98 22.90
CA GLY A 126 5.08 -6.05 22.66
C GLY A 126 5.49 -4.64 22.26
N LYS A 127 6.77 -4.36 22.02
CA LYS A 127 7.20 -3.05 21.50
C LYS A 127 6.84 -2.88 20.04
N LEU A 128 6.61 -1.63 19.64
CA LEU A 128 6.28 -1.27 18.27
C LEU A 128 7.40 -0.44 17.66
N TYR A 129 7.75 -0.81 16.44
CA TYR A 129 8.78 -0.16 15.64
C TYR A 129 8.22 0.23 14.29
N MET A 130 8.59 1.38 13.74
CA MET A 130 8.01 1.88 12.51
C MET A 130 9.07 2.44 11.55
N ASN A 131 8.75 2.37 10.27
CA ASN A 131 9.33 3.18 9.21
C ASN A 131 8.25 3.56 8.19
N GLN A 132 8.49 4.57 7.36
CA GLN A 132 7.49 5.09 6.42
C GLN A 132 8.13 5.64 5.15
N VAL A 133 7.32 5.71 4.10
CA VAL A 133 7.64 6.39 2.84
C VAL A 133 6.43 7.13 2.31
N ALA A 134 6.62 8.34 1.78
CA ALA A 134 5.57 9.05 1.06
C ALA A 134 5.56 8.62 -0.40
N ILE A 135 4.39 8.21 -0.91
CA ILE A 135 4.20 7.78 -2.29
C ILE A 135 3.04 8.55 -2.91
N ARG A 136 3.25 9.06 -4.11
CA ARG A 136 2.21 9.70 -4.91
C ARG A 136 1.55 8.66 -5.81
N ALA A 137 0.22 8.52 -5.69
CA ALA A 137 -0.57 7.56 -6.46
C ALA A 137 -2.02 8.05 -6.59
N SER A 138 -2.80 7.40 -7.45
CA SER A 138 -4.22 7.72 -7.60
C SER A 138 -5.01 6.53 -8.13
N GLY A 139 -6.30 6.42 -7.70
CA GLY A 139 -7.33 5.57 -8.30
C GLY A 139 -7.07 4.07 -8.21
N GLY A 140 -6.52 3.57 -7.09
CA GLY A 140 -6.18 2.17 -6.96
C GLY A 140 -7.26 1.28 -6.35
N CYS A 141 -8.16 1.85 -5.56
CA CYS A 141 -9.16 1.09 -4.81
C CYS A 141 -10.57 1.24 -5.35
N SER A 142 -10.86 2.39 -5.97
CA SER A 142 -12.16 2.74 -6.54
C SER A 142 -12.10 2.81 -8.07
N GLY A 143 -13.23 3.11 -8.71
CA GLY A 143 -13.35 3.23 -10.16
C GLY A 143 -14.43 2.32 -10.73
N TYR A 144 -14.45 2.20 -12.06
CA TYR A 144 -15.39 1.36 -12.78
C TYR A 144 -14.70 0.13 -13.32
N MET A 145 -15.41 -0.99 -13.34
CA MET A 145 -14.95 -2.25 -13.91
C MET A 145 -16.14 -3.03 -14.50
N ASP A 146 -15.89 -3.88 -15.47
CA ASP A 146 -16.86 -4.88 -15.89
C ASP A 146 -16.75 -6.10 -14.98
N SER A 147 -17.72 -6.26 -14.07
CA SER A 147 -17.72 -7.39 -13.13
C SER A 147 -18.04 -8.73 -13.80
N THR A 148 -18.56 -8.70 -15.02
CA THR A 148 -18.91 -9.89 -15.80
C THR A 148 -17.80 -10.37 -16.72
N ASP A 149 -16.68 -9.64 -16.82
CA ASP A 149 -15.54 -10.03 -17.65
C ASP A 149 -15.01 -11.42 -17.24
N PRO A 150 -15.08 -12.42 -18.14
CA PRO A 150 -14.58 -13.78 -17.85
C PRO A 150 -13.10 -13.83 -17.44
N ALA A 151 -12.31 -12.81 -17.80
CA ALA A 151 -10.91 -12.73 -17.42
C ALA A 151 -10.71 -12.65 -15.89
N HIS A 152 -11.72 -12.19 -15.13
CA HIS A 152 -11.66 -12.14 -13.68
C HIS A 152 -11.66 -13.53 -13.01
N THR A 153 -12.34 -14.49 -13.64
CA THR A 153 -12.47 -15.87 -13.12
C THR A 153 -11.62 -16.87 -13.87
N ALA A 154 -11.07 -16.49 -15.02
CA ALA A 154 -10.16 -17.34 -15.77
C ALA A 154 -8.94 -17.71 -14.89
N ASP A 155 -8.69 -19.02 -14.78
CA ASP A 155 -7.58 -19.57 -13.95
C ASP A 155 -7.63 -19.17 -12.47
N LEU A 156 -8.81 -18.85 -11.95
CA LEU A 156 -9.00 -18.50 -10.55
C LEU A 156 -8.39 -19.55 -9.61
N GLY A 157 -7.66 -19.08 -8.60
CA GLY A 157 -7.01 -19.96 -7.61
C GLY A 157 -5.71 -20.60 -8.10
N LYS A 158 -5.28 -20.40 -9.35
CA LYS A 158 -3.95 -20.86 -9.77
C LYS A 158 -2.86 -20.18 -8.96
N ILE A 159 -1.97 -20.97 -8.37
CA ILE A 159 -0.81 -20.53 -7.62
C ILE A 159 0.45 -20.89 -8.41
N LEU A 160 1.25 -19.88 -8.73
CA LEU A 160 2.59 -20.06 -9.28
C LEU A 160 3.61 -19.78 -8.17
N LEU A 161 4.46 -20.74 -7.90
CA LEU A 161 5.59 -20.60 -7.00
C LEU A 161 6.87 -20.81 -7.80
N LYS A 162 7.77 -19.83 -7.80
CA LYS A 162 9.05 -19.89 -8.48
C LYS A 162 10.19 -19.49 -7.53
N SER A 163 11.13 -20.38 -7.32
CA SER A 163 12.38 -20.09 -6.62
C SER A 163 13.45 -19.57 -7.60
N THR A 164 14.19 -18.57 -7.18
CA THR A 164 15.34 -18.03 -7.92
C THR A 164 16.65 -18.58 -7.35
N LYS A 165 17.74 -18.47 -8.13
CA LYS A 165 19.08 -18.88 -7.68
C LYS A 165 19.54 -18.08 -6.45
N ASP A 166 19.06 -16.86 -6.27
CA ASP A 166 19.40 -15.97 -5.15
C ASP A 166 18.54 -16.25 -3.90
N ARG A 167 17.89 -17.41 -3.82
CA ARG A 167 17.02 -17.83 -2.70
C ARG A 167 15.77 -16.99 -2.50
N TYR A 168 15.36 -16.16 -3.46
CA TYR A 168 14.06 -15.52 -3.43
C TYR A 168 12.97 -16.47 -3.94
N VAL A 169 11.79 -16.33 -3.37
CA VAL A 169 10.59 -17.06 -3.81
C VAL A 169 9.59 -16.05 -4.33
N THR A 170 9.21 -16.20 -5.60
CA THR A 170 8.11 -15.42 -6.19
C THR A 170 6.84 -16.24 -6.15
N THR A 171 5.81 -15.67 -5.54
CA THR A 171 4.47 -16.26 -5.50
C THR A 171 3.50 -15.38 -6.27
N ARG A 172 2.70 -15.98 -7.14
CA ARG A 172 1.57 -15.32 -7.82
C ARG A 172 0.32 -16.14 -7.58
N ILE A 173 -0.72 -15.49 -7.09
CA ILE A 173 -2.04 -16.08 -6.89
C ILE A 173 -2.98 -15.39 -7.87
N LYS A 174 -3.60 -16.14 -8.78
CA LYS A 174 -4.57 -15.59 -9.72
C LYS A 174 -5.90 -15.38 -9.00
N HIS A 175 -6.22 -14.12 -8.76
CA HIS A 175 -7.43 -13.68 -8.08
C HIS A 175 -7.77 -12.25 -8.50
N PRO A 176 -9.04 -11.87 -8.72
CA PRO A 176 -9.41 -10.52 -9.13
C PRO A 176 -9.15 -9.47 -8.03
N ASN A 177 -9.23 -9.87 -6.77
CA ASN A 177 -9.05 -8.99 -5.61
C ASN A 177 -9.95 -7.73 -5.66
N PHE A 178 -11.26 -7.95 -5.79
CA PHE A 178 -12.25 -6.88 -5.74
C PHE A 178 -12.27 -6.25 -4.34
N THR A 179 -12.21 -4.92 -4.30
CA THR A 179 -12.08 -4.16 -3.04
C THR A 179 -13.41 -3.90 -2.34
N GLY A 180 -14.56 -4.11 -3.00
CA GLY A 180 -15.85 -3.63 -2.52
C GLY A 180 -16.14 -2.14 -2.80
N LEU A 181 -15.15 -1.39 -3.29
CA LEU A 181 -15.25 0.04 -3.57
C LEU A 181 -15.37 0.36 -5.06
N MET A 182 -15.21 -0.64 -5.91
CA MET A 182 -15.35 -0.50 -7.36
C MET A 182 -16.82 -0.58 -7.77
N LYS A 183 -17.19 0.15 -8.81
CA LYS A 183 -18.53 0.09 -9.41
C LYS A 183 -18.50 -0.70 -10.70
N ASP A 184 -19.55 -1.49 -10.91
CA ASP A 184 -19.79 -2.16 -12.17
C ASP A 184 -20.09 -1.13 -13.27
N SER A 185 -19.39 -1.23 -14.40
CA SER A 185 -19.52 -0.28 -15.52
C SER A 185 -20.84 -0.40 -16.27
N ILE A 186 -21.57 -1.52 -16.13
CA ILE A 186 -22.82 -1.80 -16.82
C ILE A 186 -24.00 -1.24 -16.04
N ASN A 187 -24.07 -1.48 -14.73
CA ASN A 187 -25.21 -1.14 -13.90
C ASN A 187 -24.96 -0.07 -12.84
N GLY A 188 -23.68 0.32 -12.62
CA GLY A 188 -23.28 1.34 -11.65
C GLY A 188 -23.33 0.90 -10.19
N TRP A 189 -23.64 -0.36 -9.89
CA TRP A 189 -23.69 -0.89 -8.52
C TRP A 189 -22.30 -1.20 -8.01
N PHE A 190 -22.11 -1.17 -6.69
CA PHE A 190 -20.85 -1.61 -6.10
C PHE A 190 -20.63 -3.10 -6.31
N VAL A 191 -19.45 -3.45 -6.79
CA VAL A 191 -19.02 -4.85 -6.93
C VAL A 191 -18.66 -5.35 -5.53
N PRO A 192 -19.26 -6.45 -5.05
CA PRO A 192 -18.96 -6.99 -3.74
C PRO A 192 -17.47 -7.28 -3.55
N GLU A 193 -16.97 -7.12 -2.33
CA GLU A 193 -15.59 -7.47 -2.01
C GLU A 193 -15.34 -8.96 -2.26
N TRP A 194 -14.23 -9.24 -2.93
CA TRP A 194 -13.78 -10.60 -3.17
C TRP A 194 -12.28 -10.61 -3.38
N TYR A 195 -11.54 -10.93 -2.33
CA TYR A 195 -10.08 -10.89 -2.32
C TYR A 195 -9.46 -12.01 -1.47
N VAL A 196 -8.17 -12.26 -1.66
CA VAL A 196 -7.41 -13.24 -0.89
C VAL A 196 -7.19 -12.71 0.51
N LYS A 197 -7.83 -13.32 1.52
CA LYS A 197 -7.77 -12.89 2.93
C LYS A 197 -6.60 -13.47 3.70
N ASP A 198 -6.16 -14.68 3.35
CA ASP A 198 -5.15 -15.39 4.10
C ASP A 198 -4.26 -16.24 3.19
N VAL A 199 -2.94 -16.11 3.35
CA VAL A 199 -1.94 -16.89 2.60
C VAL A 199 -0.94 -17.45 3.59
N VAL A 200 -0.83 -18.79 3.66
CA VAL A 200 0.12 -19.48 4.53
C VAL A 200 1.26 -20.05 3.70
N PHE A 201 2.48 -19.69 4.04
CA PHE A 201 3.68 -20.29 3.49
C PHE A 201 4.23 -21.32 4.46
N SER A 202 4.49 -22.52 3.95
CA SER A 202 5.06 -23.63 4.72
C SER A 202 6.27 -24.22 4.00
N TYR A 203 7.26 -24.64 4.76
CA TYR A 203 8.43 -25.35 4.27
C TYR A 203 8.67 -26.60 5.12
N ASN A 204 8.81 -27.77 4.47
CA ASN A 204 8.92 -29.06 5.15
C ASN A 204 7.83 -29.28 6.22
N GLY A 205 6.57 -28.95 5.87
CA GLY A 205 5.41 -29.09 6.76
C GLY A 205 5.33 -28.07 7.91
N LYS A 206 6.31 -27.18 8.06
CA LYS A 206 6.30 -26.13 9.09
C LYS A 206 5.90 -24.79 8.49
N LYS A 207 4.95 -24.12 9.14
CA LYS A 207 4.60 -22.75 8.78
C LYS A 207 5.80 -21.82 9.00
N ILE A 208 6.12 -21.00 8.00
CA ILE A 208 7.20 -20.00 8.04
C ILE A 208 6.69 -18.58 7.98
N LEU A 209 5.54 -18.34 7.33
CA LEU A 209 4.95 -17.03 7.17
C LEU A 209 3.44 -17.19 7.00
N ASN A 210 2.67 -16.28 7.60
CA ASN A 210 1.26 -16.12 7.32
C ASN A 210 0.98 -14.66 6.96
N VAL A 211 0.28 -14.42 5.86
CA VAL A 211 -0.10 -13.09 5.38
C VAL A 211 -1.59 -12.94 5.44
N LYS A 212 -2.07 -11.95 6.17
CA LYS A 212 -3.49 -11.58 6.22
C LYS A 212 -3.70 -10.28 5.49
N GLY A 213 -4.57 -10.29 4.48
CA GLY A 213 -5.03 -9.09 3.77
C GLY A 213 -6.06 -8.30 4.60
N GLY A 214 -6.11 -6.99 4.37
CA GLY A 214 -7.06 -6.05 4.94
C GLY A 214 -8.09 -5.57 3.95
#